data_e19aa8c721e1b2b26bf42200bf1f0433
#
_entry.id   e19aa8c721e1b2b26bf42200bf1f0433
#
_cell.length_a   1.000
_cell.length_b   1.000
_cell.length_c   1.000
_cell.angle_alpha   90.00
_cell.angle_beta   90.00
_cell.angle_gamma   90.00
#
_symmetry.space_group_name_H-M   'P 1'
#
loop_
_entity.id
_entity.type
_entity.pdbx_description
1 polymer ?
#
loop_
_entity_poly.entity_id
_entity_poly.type
_entity_poly.pdbx_seq_one_letter_code
_entity_poly.pdbx_strand_id
1 'polypeptide(L)'
;MATLVANITLQMTNSIDLVRSTAVRLLVEVENGSRLDGLLDTDPFVDARDRRFLHQLSAGAIKWRDRLDWIINSFSKRPVKSLAPEIRQVLRLGTYQLLWLDRVPERAAVHSSVELAKYLEHSGTGGFVNAILRRVIAEGRNVAYPDVVNNPVAYYATMYSHPRWLVSRWLDRWGAAATEALLQANNEVPPVYVTLADGTADHPLPASFGTVEVEDRPGVFRVTHPEGLFDDPAFLAGWFVQDINASLATRLLAAEPGDQVLDVCAAPGGKSMQLAAVVCSGRVTATDISQQRVQRMRENMLRLQRQQIAVVVEDGERPAAMGPFDRVLADVPCSGTGVLGRHPEARWQKDAEDLRRHSDRQLRILESAFARLRPGGILVYSTCSLEEEENDTVVDAFLARRPDASLEPASVHFPGMAWSARSVQTLPGRDPGDGAYAARIRRLLPGQSRSA
;
A
#
# COMPACT_ATOMS: atom_id res chain seq x y z
N MET A 1 -16.17 1.68 -25.96
CA MET A 1 -15.58 2.61 -24.98
C MET A 1 -14.34 3.35 -25.49
N ALA A 2 -13.40 2.70 -26.18
CA ALA A 2 -12.21 3.38 -26.76
C ALA A 2 -12.52 4.53 -27.72
N THR A 3 -13.59 4.43 -28.51
CA THR A 3 -13.97 5.44 -29.50
C THR A 3 -14.61 6.70 -28.87
N LEU A 4 -15.22 6.57 -27.69
CA LEU A 4 -15.78 7.72 -26.94
C LEU A 4 -14.67 8.52 -26.28
N VAL A 5 -13.62 7.85 -25.79
CA VAL A 5 -12.43 8.48 -25.18
C VAL A 5 -11.63 9.25 -26.24
N ALA A 6 -11.45 8.70 -27.45
CA ALA A 6 -10.73 9.36 -28.53
C ALA A 6 -11.45 10.61 -29.06
N ASN A 7 -12.77 10.63 -29.12
CA ASN A 7 -13.54 11.80 -29.60
C ASN A 7 -13.60 12.95 -28.59
N ILE A 8 -13.45 12.70 -27.30
CA ILE A 8 -13.38 13.76 -26.27
C ILE A 8 -12.01 14.46 -26.30
N THR A 9 -10.95 13.73 -26.60
CA THR A 9 -9.59 14.25 -26.67
C THR A 9 -9.36 15.22 -27.84
N LEU A 10 -10.11 15.11 -28.92
CA LEU A 10 -9.93 15.92 -30.14
C LEU A 10 -10.69 17.25 -30.15
N GLN A 11 -11.58 17.52 -29.20
CA GLN A 11 -12.29 18.80 -29.08
C GLN A 11 -11.85 19.66 -27.87
N MET A 12 -10.82 19.30 -27.15
CA MET A 12 -10.28 20.11 -26.06
C MET A 12 -9.44 21.25 -26.60
N THR A 13 -10.10 22.36 -26.86
CA THR A 13 -9.49 23.65 -27.21
C THR A 13 -8.48 24.10 -26.14
N ASN A 14 -7.44 24.77 -26.57
CA ASN A 14 -6.26 25.37 -25.95
C ASN A 14 -6.33 26.04 -24.57
N SER A 15 -7.38 25.84 -23.74
CA SER A 15 -7.56 26.59 -22.48
C SER A 15 -7.63 25.72 -21.20
N ILE A 16 -7.80 24.39 -21.29
CA ILE A 16 -7.99 23.54 -20.12
C ILE A 16 -6.72 22.75 -19.84
N ASP A 17 -6.25 22.84 -18.59
CA ASP A 17 -5.11 22.07 -18.08
C ASP A 17 -5.45 20.57 -18.04
N LEU A 18 -4.87 19.80 -18.95
CA LEU A 18 -5.18 18.39 -19.12
C LEU A 18 -4.77 17.56 -17.89
N VAL A 19 -3.63 17.87 -17.24
CA VAL A 19 -3.16 17.16 -16.04
C VAL A 19 -4.14 17.33 -14.89
N ARG A 20 -4.58 18.57 -14.64
CA ARG A 20 -5.51 18.86 -13.55
C ARG A 20 -6.92 18.31 -13.82
N SER A 21 -7.38 18.34 -15.05
CA SER A 21 -8.68 17.75 -15.41
C SER A 21 -8.67 16.24 -15.28
N THR A 22 -7.58 15.59 -15.66
CA THR A 22 -7.37 14.16 -15.43
C THR A 22 -7.33 13.84 -13.93
N ALA A 23 -6.60 14.62 -13.12
CA ALA A 23 -6.58 14.45 -11.68
C ALA A 23 -7.97 14.52 -11.04
N VAL A 24 -8.83 15.49 -11.45
CA VAL A 24 -10.22 15.56 -10.98
C VAL A 24 -10.98 14.28 -11.28
N ARG A 25 -10.89 13.78 -12.52
CA ARG A 25 -11.57 12.55 -12.93
C ARG A 25 -11.09 11.35 -12.11
N LEU A 26 -9.75 11.17 -11.96
CA LEU A 26 -9.20 10.08 -11.15
C LEU A 26 -9.68 10.14 -9.70
N LEU A 27 -9.73 11.33 -9.10
CA LEU A 27 -10.18 11.51 -7.72
C LEU A 27 -11.67 11.19 -7.54
N VAL A 28 -12.51 11.47 -8.53
CA VAL A 28 -13.92 11.05 -8.52
C VAL A 28 -14.02 9.53 -8.57
N GLU A 29 -13.26 8.86 -9.45
CA GLU A 29 -13.23 7.40 -9.54
C GLU A 29 -12.70 6.75 -8.24
N VAL A 30 -11.69 7.35 -7.58
CA VAL A 30 -11.20 6.87 -6.29
C VAL A 30 -12.26 7.01 -5.18
N GLU A 31 -13.05 8.09 -5.17
CA GLU A 31 -14.19 8.22 -4.24
C GLU A 31 -15.27 7.16 -4.49
N ASN A 32 -15.40 6.68 -5.73
CA ASN A 32 -16.32 5.60 -6.11
C ASN A 32 -15.74 4.19 -5.85
N GLY A 33 -14.57 4.10 -5.21
CA GLY A 33 -13.98 2.84 -4.76
C GLY A 33 -12.86 2.28 -5.64
N SER A 34 -12.47 2.96 -6.72
CA SER A 34 -11.34 2.56 -7.55
C SER A 34 -10.01 2.76 -6.81
N ARG A 35 -8.99 1.96 -7.17
CA ARG A 35 -7.63 2.14 -6.67
C ARG A 35 -6.86 3.13 -7.55
N LEU A 36 -6.12 4.03 -6.92
CA LEU A 36 -5.35 5.06 -7.62
C LEU A 36 -4.32 4.46 -8.58
N ASP A 37 -3.55 3.46 -8.13
CA ASP A 37 -2.52 2.83 -8.95
C ASP A 37 -3.07 2.24 -10.26
N GLY A 38 -4.20 1.51 -10.17
CA GLY A 38 -4.84 0.94 -11.35
C GLY A 38 -5.34 1.98 -12.35
N LEU A 39 -5.72 3.16 -11.87
CA LEU A 39 -6.14 4.28 -12.72
C LEU A 39 -4.93 4.97 -13.36
N LEU A 40 -3.82 5.11 -12.63
CA LEU A 40 -2.57 5.71 -13.13
C LEU A 40 -1.88 4.81 -14.17
N ASP A 41 -1.99 3.49 -14.07
CA ASP A 41 -1.47 2.54 -15.08
C ASP A 41 -2.08 2.75 -16.48
N THR A 42 -3.26 3.36 -16.55
CA THR A 42 -3.97 3.69 -17.80
C THR A 42 -3.80 5.16 -18.22
N ASP A 43 -2.84 5.85 -17.63
CA ASP A 43 -2.57 7.27 -17.84
C ASP A 43 -2.21 7.56 -19.32
N PRO A 44 -2.88 8.55 -19.95
CA PRO A 44 -2.62 8.93 -21.33
C PRO A 44 -1.34 9.75 -21.54
N PHE A 45 -0.68 10.21 -20.45
CA PHE A 45 0.47 11.09 -20.56
C PHE A 45 1.75 10.34 -20.92
N VAL A 46 2.36 10.75 -22.02
CA VAL A 46 3.68 10.26 -22.48
C VAL A 46 4.81 10.99 -21.74
N ASP A 47 4.62 12.28 -21.43
CA ASP A 47 5.63 13.08 -20.73
C ASP A 47 5.78 12.67 -19.26
N ALA A 48 7.00 12.33 -18.87
CA ALA A 48 7.31 11.88 -17.51
C ALA A 48 7.08 12.98 -16.45
N ARG A 49 7.18 14.27 -16.81
CA ARG A 49 6.92 15.40 -15.90
C ARG A 49 5.42 15.49 -15.59
N ASP A 50 4.58 15.37 -16.60
CA ASP A 50 3.12 15.42 -16.45
C ASP A 50 2.61 14.21 -15.67
N ARG A 51 3.15 13.02 -15.92
CA ARG A 51 2.85 11.81 -15.11
C ARG A 51 3.21 12.01 -13.64
N ARG A 52 4.39 12.52 -13.34
CA ARG A 52 4.80 12.81 -11.95
C ARG A 52 3.89 13.84 -11.29
N PHE A 53 3.53 14.88 -12.04
CA PHE A 53 2.64 15.93 -11.52
C PHE A 53 1.23 15.41 -11.28
N LEU A 54 0.68 14.60 -12.19
CA LEU A 54 -0.60 13.91 -12.01
C LEU A 54 -0.60 13.03 -10.76
N HIS A 55 0.42 12.21 -10.59
CA HIS A 55 0.59 11.38 -9.41
C HIS A 55 0.65 12.22 -8.12
N GLN A 56 1.48 13.28 -8.11
CA GLN A 56 1.62 14.16 -6.96
C GLN A 56 0.30 14.85 -6.56
N LEU A 57 -0.44 15.36 -7.56
CA LEU A 57 -1.75 15.98 -7.35
C LEU A 57 -2.76 14.99 -6.78
N SER A 58 -2.88 13.83 -7.41
CA SER A 58 -3.89 12.82 -7.04
C SER A 58 -3.58 12.21 -5.67
N ALA A 59 -2.37 11.69 -5.46
CA ALA A 59 -1.98 11.10 -4.19
C ALA A 59 -2.02 12.11 -3.04
N GLY A 60 -1.60 13.35 -3.28
CA GLY A 60 -1.63 14.42 -2.28
C GLY A 60 -3.04 14.82 -1.88
N ALA A 61 -3.95 15.00 -2.84
CA ALA A 61 -5.34 15.31 -2.54
C ALA A 61 -6.05 14.18 -1.75
N ILE A 62 -5.72 12.91 -2.03
CA ILE A 62 -6.24 11.75 -1.28
C ILE A 62 -5.66 11.71 0.13
N LYS A 63 -4.33 11.87 0.28
CA LYS A 63 -3.65 11.89 1.58
C LYS A 63 -4.23 12.95 2.51
N TRP A 64 -4.42 14.15 2.01
CA TRP A 64 -4.83 15.30 2.80
C TRP A 64 -6.33 15.60 2.76
N ARG A 65 -7.16 14.68 2.25
CA ARG A 65 -8.60 14.87 1.96
C ARG A 65 -9.36 15.53 3.10
N ASP A 66 -9.31 15.00 4.31
CA ASP A 66 -10.11 15.51 5.43
C ASP A 66 -9.59 16.85 5.96
N ARG A 67 -8.27 17.07 5.90
CA ARG A 67 -7.69 18.36 6.24
C ARG A 67 -8.01 19.42 5.19
N LEU A 68 -8.00 19.07 3.91
CA LEU A 68 -8.43 19.95 2.83
C LEU A 68 -9.91 20.32 2.99
N ASP A 69 -10.76 19.34 3.26
CA ASP A 69 -12.18 19.57 3.51
C ASP A 69 -12.43 20.46 4.74
N TRP A 70 -11.65 20.29 5.79
CA TRP A 70 -11.70 21.14 6.98
C TRP A 70 -11.38 22.60 6.65
N ILE A 71 -10.30 22.83 5.92
CA ILE A 71 -9.88 24.18 5.49
C ILE A 71 -10.94 24.81 4.58
N ILE A 72 -11.42 24.09 3.58
CA ILE A 72 -12.44 24.59 2.64
C ILE A 72 -13.74 24.91 3.39
N ASN A 73 -14.18 24.05 4.32
CA ASN A 73 -15.38 24.25 5.12
C ASN A 73 -15.29 25.50 6.03
N SER A 74 -14.10 25.89 6.46
CA SER A 74 -13.90 27.13 7.23
C SER A 74 -14.23 28.39 6.43
N PHE A 75 -14.23 28.28 5.10
CA PHE A 75 -14.47 29.39 4.18
C PHE A 75 -15.74 29.27 3.33
N SER A 76 -16.33 28.10 3.28
CA SER A 76 -17.52 27.79 2.50
C SER A 76 -18.79 27.82 3.37
N LYS A 77 -19.84 28.50 2.87
CA LYS A 77 -21.18 28.43 3.50
C LYS A 77 -21.86 27.06 3.25
N ARG A 78 -21.44 26.34 2.23
CA ARG A 78 -21.95 25.01 1.86
C ARG A 78 -20.92 23.96 2.25
N PRO A 79 -21.30 22.90 2.98
CA PRO A 79 -20.38 21.82 3.29
C PRO A 79 -19.78 21.21 2.02
N VAL A 80 -18.47 20.95 2.02
CA VAL A 80 -17.77 20.34 0.87
C VAL A 80 -18.46 19.05 0.40
N LYS A 81 -18.96 18.24 1.32
CA LYS A 81 -19.69 16.99 1.03
C LYS A 81 -20.96 17.19 0.20
N SER A 82 -21.57 18.38 0.23
CA SER A 82 -22.80 18.71 -0.52
C SER A 82 -22.52 19.27 -1.91
N LEU A 83 -21.28 19.49 -2.28
CA LEU A 83 -20.91 19.97 -3.61
C LEU A 83 -20.91 18.81 -4.61
N ALA A 84 -21.08 19.15 -5.89
CA ALA A 84 -20.89 18.19 -6.98
C ALA A 84 -19.50 17.53 -6.86
N PRO A 85 -19.39 16.22 -7.14
CA PRO A 85 -18.12 15.48 -6.96
C PRO A 85 -16.93 16.16 -7.63
N GLU A 86 -17.08 16.62 -8.85
CA GLU A 86 -16.03 17.27 -9.63
C GLU A 86 -15.58 18.59 -8.98
N ILE A 87 -16.53 19.42 -8.53
CA ILE A 87 -16.23 20.73 -7.92
C ILE A 87 -15.57 20.54 -6.55
N ARG A 88 -15.98 19.52 -5.80
CA ARG A 88 -15.30 19.11 -4.57
C ARG A 88 -13.83 18.78 -4.83
N GLN A 89 -13.53 18.00 -5.88
CA GLN A 89 -12.14 17.67 -6.24
C GLN A 89 -11.39 18.90 -6.76
N VAL A 90 -12.00 19.77 -7.54
CA VAL A 90 -11.36 21.02 -7.97
C VAL A 90 -10.94 21.87 -6.77
N LEU A 91 -11.80 22.02 -5.77
CA LEU A 91 -11.44 22.76 -4.54
C LEU A 91 -10.34 22.08 -3.74
N ARG A 92 -10.38 20.76 -3.58
CA ARG A 92 -9.34 20.00 -2.90
C ARG A 92 -8.00 20.15 -3.61
N LEU A 93 -7.95 19.97 -4.94
CA LEU A 93 -6.74 20.14 -5.75
C LEU A 93 -6.21 21.57 -5.70
N GLY A 94 -7.09 22.56 -5.79
CA GLY A 94 -6.70 23.97 -5.68
C GLY A 94 -6.09 24.28 -4.32
N THR A 95 -6.75 23.87 -3.23
CA THR A 95 -6.26 24.03 -1.86
C THR A 95 -4.94 23.30 -1.62
N TYR A 96 -4.82 22.04 -2.10
CA TYR A 96 -3.57 21.27 -2.00
C TYR A 96 -2.40 21.98 -2.69
N GLN A 97 -2.59 22.46 -3.91
CA GLN A 97 -1.56 23.20 -4.64
C GLN A 97 -1.12 24.46 -3.90
N LEU A 98 -2.06 25.21 -3.32
CA LEU A 98 -1.78 26.46 -2.61
C LEU A 98 -1.03 26.28 -1.28
N LEU A 99 -1.25 25.17 -0.59
CA LEU A 99 -0.72 25.00 0.77
C LEU A 99 0.42 23.98 0.89
N TRP A 100 0.59 23.08 -0.09
CA TRP A 100 1.58 21.98 -0.07
C TRP A 100 2.56 21.97 -1.24
N LEU A 101 2.29 22.74 -2.33
CA LEU A 101 3.16 22.71 -3.51
C LEU A 101 3.86 24.06 -3.73
N ASP A 102 5.06 24.21 -3.19
CA ASP A 102 5.83 25.46 -3.28
C ASP A 102 6.21 25.87 -4.72
N ARG A 103 6.27 24.90 -5.65
CA ARG A 103 6.63 25.14 -7.05
C ARG A 103 5.47 25.55 -7.93
N VAL A 104 4.24 25.56 -7.42
CA VAL A 104 3.05 25.97 -8.17
C VAL A 104 2.71 27.41 -7.79
N PRO A 105 2.80 28.38 -8.71
CA PRO A 105 2.41 29.76 -8.42
C PRO A 105 0.93 29.85 -8.03
N GLU A 106 0.61 30.59 -6.96
CA GLU A 106 -0.77 30.76 -6.46
C GLU A 106 -1.74 31.19 -7.56
N ARG A 107 -1.31 32.16 -8.40
CA ARG A 107 -2.13 32.63 -9.53
C ARG A 107 -2.46 31.49 -10.52
N ALA A 108 -1.50 30.62 -10.80
CA ALA A 108 -1.71 29.48 -11.70
C ALA A 108 -2.65 28.46 -11.09
N ALA A 109 -2.51 28.12 -9.81
CA ALA A 109 -3.40 27.21 -9.10
C ALA A 109 -4.85 27.71 -9.07
N VAL A 110 -5.06 29.00 -8.76
CA VAL A 110 -6.39 29.60 -8.74
C VAL A 110 -6.98 29.66 -10.15
N HIS A 111 -6.22 30.15 -11.14
CA HIS A 111 -6.70 30.30 -12.50
C HIS A 111 -7.14 28.96 -13.10
N SER A 112 -6.30 27.93 -13.02
CA SER A 112 -6.62 26.61 -13.56
C SER A 112 -7.82 25.97 -12.85
N SER A 113 -7.95 26.12 -11.53
CA SER A 113 -9.11 25.64 -10.78
C SER A 113 -10.41 26.35 -11.18
N VAL A 114 -10.37 27.66 -11.40
CA VAL A 114 -11.51 28.44 -11.83
C VAL A 114 -11.97 28.07 -13.24
N GLU A 115 -11.04 27.94 -14.19
CA GLU A 115 -11.38 27.55 -15.56
C GLU A 115 -11.92 26.12 -15.60
N LEU A 116 -11.34 25.21 -14.81
CA LEU A 116 -11.81 23.84 -14.69
C LEU A 116 -13.23 23.76 -14.10
N ALA A 117 -13.53 24.55 -13.07
CA ALA A 117 -14.88 24.62 -12.49
C ALA A 117 -15.94 25.16 -13.47
N LYS A 118 -15.60 26.17 -14.28
CA LYS A 118 -16.47 26.71 -15.34
C LYS A 118 -16.76 25.66 -16.41
N TYR A 119 -15.76 24.87 -16.77
CA TYR A 119 -15.87 23.81 -17.77
C TYR A 119 -16.74 22.64 -17.29
N LEU A 120 -16.57 22.23 -16.03
CA LEU A 120 -17.23 21.05 -15.47
C LEU A 120 -18.71 21.29 -15.09
N GLU A 121 -19.08 22.53 -14.74
CA GLU A 121 -20.48 22.89 -14.42
C GLU A 121 -20.96 24.08 -15.23
N HIS A 122 -20.68 25.30 -14.75
CA HIS A 122 -21.11 26.54 -15.38
C HIS A 122 -20.30 27.76 -14.88
N SER A 123 -20.41 28.90 -15.57
CA SER A 123 -19.63 30.11 -15.29
C SER A 123 -19.76 30.61 -13.84
N GLY A 124 -20.92 30.46 -13.20
CA GLY A 124 -21.13 30.86 -11.79
C GLY A 124 -20.30 30.08 -10.80
N THR A 125 -20.02 28.80 -11.07
CA THR A 125 -19.22 27.92 -10.22
C THR A 125 -17.76 28.40 -10.14
N GLY A 126 -17.23 28.95 -11.25
CA GLY A 126 -15.90 29.56 -11.25
C GLY A 126 -15.76 30.71 -10.24
N GLY A 127 -16.79 31.56 -10.11
CA GLY A 127 -16.83 32.63 -9.10
C GLY A 127 -16.76 32.09 -7.65
N PHE A 128 -17.51 31.03 -7.37
CA PHE A 128 -17.50 30.36 -6.07
C PHE A 128 -16.12 29.75 -5.75
N VAL A 129 -15.52 29.00 -6.68
CA VAL A 129 -14.18 28.41 -6.50
C VAL A 129 -13.13 29.50 -6.29
N ASN A 130 -13.16 30.60 -7.07
CA ASN A 130 -12.25 31.72 -6.91
C ASN A 130 -12.37 32.35 -5.51
N ALA A 131 -13.57 32.60 -5.03
CA ALA A 131 -13.80 33.20 -3.72
C ALA A 131 -13.22 32.33 -2.58
N ILE A 132 -13.44 31.00 -2.63
CA ILE A 132 -12.88 30.07 -1.64
C ILE A 132 -11.37 30.04 -1.68
N LEU A 133 -10.75 29.84 -2.87
CA LEU A 133 -9.30 29.72 -3.01
C LEU A 133 -8.56 30.99 -2.63
N ARG A 134 -9.14 32.16 -2.87
CA ARG A 134 -8.56 33.44 -2.39
C ARG A 134 -8.54 33.53 -0.87
N ARG A 135 -9.57 33.01 -0.19
CA ARG A 135 -9.57 32.93 1.28
C ARG A 135 -8.56 31.88 1.77
N VAL A 136 -8.41 30.79 1.07
CA VAL A 136 -7.37 29.79 1.38
C VAL A 136 -5.95 30.40 1.31
N ILE A 137 -5.67 31.25 0.31
CA ILE A 137 -4.39 31.98 0.23
C ILE A 137 -4.19 32.87 1.45
N ALA A 138 -5.20 33.65 1.82
CA ALA A 138 -5.10 34.66 2.88
C ALA A 138 -5.04 34.03 4.30
N GLU A 139 -5.85 33.00 4.55
CA GLU A 139 -6.13 32.51 5.90
C GLU A 139 -5.94 30.98 6.08
N GLY A 140 -5.76 30.23 5.00
CA GLY A 140 -5.80 28.76 5.03
C GLY A 140 -4.77 28.08 5.93
N ARG A 141 -3.62 28.72 6.14
CA ARG A 141 -2.57 28.23 7.08
C ARG A 141 -2.92 28.47 8.54
N ASN A 142 -3.86 29.38 8.83
CA ASN A 142 -4.20 29.87 10.17
C ASN A 142 -5.59 29.39 10.63
N VAL A 143 -6.21 28.42 9.95
CA VAL A 143 -7.48 27.87 10.38
C VAL A 143 -7.35 27.18 11.74
N ALA A 144 -8.32 27.39 12.64
CA ALA A 144 -8.36 26.71 13.91
C ALA A 144 -8.70 25.21 13.73
N TYR A 145 -7.94 24.34 14.38
CA TYR A 145 -8.19 22.89 14.44
C TYR A 145 -8.87 22.54 15.76
N PRO A 146 -9.47 21.34 15.88
CA PRO A 146 -9.97 20.84 17.16
C PRO A 146 -8.89 20.88 18.23
N ASP A 147 -9.29 21.13 19.46
CA ASP A 147 -8.35 21.17 20.61
C ASP A 147 -7.79 19.76 20.89
N VAL A 148 -6.47 19.64 20.97
CA VAL A 148 -5.79 18.35 21.14
C VAL A 148 -6.02 17.73 22.51
N VAL A 149 -6.23 18.56 23.55
CA VAL A 149 -6.43 18.09 24.93
C VAL A 149 -7.87 17.60 25.14
N ASN A 150 -8.84 18.41 24.67
CA ASN A 150 -10.26 18.12 24.89
C ASN A 150 -10.84 17.14 23.86
N ASN A 151 -10.25 17.08 22.66
CA ASN A 151 -10.73 16.19 21.59
C ASN A 151 -9.57 15.66 20.73
N PRO A 152 -8.69 14.81 21.30
CA PRO A 152 -7.50 14.31 20.63
C PRO A 152 -7.84 13.54 19.33
N VAL A 153 -8.86 12.70 19.33
CA VAL A 153 -9.30 11.96 18.13
C VAL A 153 -9.65 12.90 16.99
N ALA A 154 -10.43 13.95 17.25
CA ALA A 154 -10.78 14.90 16.21
C ALA A 154 -9.58 15.72 15.74
N TYR A 155 -8.69 16.10 16.66
CA TYR A 155 -7.46 16.82 16.32
C TYR A 155 -6.58 15.99 15.38
N TYR A 156 -6.17 14.80 15.80
CA TYR A 156 -5.27 13.95 15.02
C TYR A 156 -5.91 13.52 13.69
N ALA A 157 -7.20 13.16 13.68
CA ALA A 157 -7.91 12.80 12.48
C ALA A 157 -7.95 13.92 11.44
N THR A 158 -8.22 15.15 11.87
CA THR A 158 -8.27 16.33 10.99
C THR A 158 -6.88 16.79 10.58
N MET A 159 -5.96 16.93 11.55
CA MET A 159 -4.62 17.47 11.34
C MET A 159 -3.78 16.59 10.41
N TYR A 160 -3.88 15.27 10.56
CA TYR A 160 -3.15 14.29 9.75
C TYR A 160 -4.00 13.60 8.69
N SER A 161 -5.27 14.00 8.54
CA SER A 161 -6.18 13.51 7.50
C SER A 161 -6.33 11.97 7.51
N HIS A 162 -6.86 11.43 8.61
CA HIS A 162 -7.18 10.02 8.77
C HIS A 162 -8.59 9.82 9.31
N PRO A 163 -9.25 8.68 9.03
CA PRO A 163 -10.56 8.36 9.58
C PRO A 163 -10.53 8.34 11.11
N ARG A 164 -11.54 8.94 11.75
CA ARG A 164 -11.63 9.01 13.22
C ARG A 164 -11.61 7.64 13.89
N TRP A 165 -12.22 6.63 13.27
CA TRP A 165 -12.27 5.29 13.81
C TRP A 165 -10.87 4.64 13.90
N LEU A 166 -10.01 4.84 12.89
CA LEU A 166 -8.61 4.38 12.94
C LEU A 166 -7.80 5.13 13.99
N VAL A 167 -7.92 6.47 14.02
CA VAL A 167 -7.21 7.31 14.97
C VAL A 167 -7.58 6.96 16.42
N SER A 168 -8.87 6.74 16.72
CA SER A 168 -9.31 6.32 18.04
C SER A 168 -8.64 5.02 18.46
N ARG A 169 -8.68 3.98 17.61
CA ARG A 169 -8.06 2.68 17.85
C ARG A 169 -6.56 2.77 18.11
N TRP A 170 -5.87 3.56 17.30
CA TRP A 170 -4.42 3.70 17.43
C TRP A 170 -4.01 4.50 18.66
N LEU A 171 -4.78 5.53 19.04
CA LEU A 171 -4.58 6.24 20.32
C LEU A 171 -4.78 5.32 21.53
N ASP A 172 -5.81 4.50 21.50
CA ASP A 172 -6.11 3.54 22.57
C ASP A 172 -5.02 2.46 22.68
N ARG A 173 -4.45 2.02 21.54
CA ARG A 173 -3.48 0.94 21.49
C ARG A 173 -2.05 1.39 21.77
N TRP A 174 -1.62 2.51 21.22
CA TRP A 174 -0.21 2.95 21.23
C TRP A 174 0.03 4.28 21.93
N GLY A 175 -1.01 4.99 22.34
CA GLY A 175 -0.93 6.32 22.92
C GLY A 175 -0.63 7.41 21.88
N ALA A 176 -0.58 8.65 22.35
CA ALA A 176 -0.52 9.83 21.49
C ALA A 176 0.78 9.90 20.65
N ALA A 177 1.93 9.70 21.28
CA ALA A 177 3.23 9.88 20.63
C ALA A 177 3.47 8.90 19.47
N ALA A 178 3.20 7.59 19.68
CA ALA A 178 3.37 6.59 18.63
C ALA A 178 2.31 6.73 17.53
N THR A 179 1.07 7.09 17.90
CA THR A 179 0.02 7.36 16.91
C THR A 179 0.37 8.56 16.05
N GLU A 180 0.86 9.64 16.63
CA GLU A 180 1.26 10.83 15.86
C GLU A 180 2.38 10.50 14.86
N ALA A 181 3.41 9.77 15.29
CA ALA A 181 4.50 9.32 14.43
C ALA A 181 3.99 8.45 13.27
N LEU A 182 3.05 7.53 13.53
CA LEU A 182 2.40 6.72 12.51
C LEU A 182 1.63 7.58 11.49
N LEU A 183 0.83 8.53 11.98
CA LEU A 183 0.03 9.42 11.13
C LEU A 183 0.92 10.31 10.24
N GLN A 184 2.05 10.77 10.77
CA GLN A 184 3.06 11.52 10.02
C GLN A 184 3.69 10.65 8.94
N ALA A 185 4.19 9.46 9.30
CA ALA A 185 4.79 8.51 8.37
C ALA A 185 3.84 8.13 7.20
N ASN A 186 2.54 7.94 7.48
CA ASN A 186 1.53 7.68 6.46
C ASN A 186 1.34 8.83 5.47
N ASN A 187 1.74 10.05 5.82
CA ASN A 187 1.61 11.24 4.96
C ASN A 187 2.90 11.61 4.26
N GLU A 188 4.03 11.07 4.65
CA GLU A 188 5.31 11.24 3.96
C GLU A 188 5.32 10.53 2.60
N VAL A 189 6.32 10.87 1.78
CA VAL A 189 6.61 10.12 0.54
C VAL A 189 7.37 8.86 0.94
N PRO A 190 6.82 7.65 0.69
CA PRO A 190 7.50 6.43 1.09
C PRO A 190 8.84 6.28 0.37
N PRO A 191 9.89 5.84 1.06
CA PRO A 191 11.16 5.54 0.42
C PRO A 191 11.00 4.38 -0.58
N VAL A 192 11.80 4.43 -1.65
CA VAL A 192 11.87 3.35 -2.64
C VAL A 192 12.94 2.36 -2.19
N TYR A 193 12.53 1.11 -2.04
CA TYR A 193 13.44 -0.01 -1.81
C TYR A 193 13.40 -0.96 -2.99
N VAL A 194 14.55 -1.51 -3.32
CA VAL A 194 14.71 -2.51 -4.38
C VAL A 194 15.44 -3.74 -3.84
N THR A 195 15.13 -4.89 -4.40
CA THR A 195 15.72 -6.16 -4.03
C THR A 195 16.23 -6.86 -5.29
N LEU A 196 17.39 -7.53 -5.17
CA LEU A 196 17.93 -8.40 -6.22
C LEU A 196 17.05 -9.64 -6.39
N ALA A 197 16.72 -9.97 -7.62
CA ALA A 197 15.87 -11.12 -7.90
C ALA A 197 16.57 -12.47 -7.65
N ASP A 198 17.90 -12.53 -7.79
CA ASP A 198 18.70 -13.76 -7.67
C ASP A 198 19.70 -13.76 -6.51
N GLY A 199 19.76 -12.67 -5.75
CA GLY A 199 20.74 -12.49 -4.70
C GLY A 199 22.17 -12.22 -5.22
N THR A 200 22.37 -12.13 -6.55
CA THR A 200 23.66 -11.81 -7.18
C THR A 200 23.63 -10.41 -7.78
N ALA A 201 24.76 -9.72 -7.77
CA ALA A 201 24.87 -8.34 -8.27
C ALA A 201 25.36 -8.29 -9.73
N ASP A 202 24.95 -9.25 -10.57
CA ASP A 202 25.41 -9.33 -11.97
C ASP A 202 24.97 -8.12 -12.82
N HIS A 203 23.95 -7.41 -12.35
CA HIS A 203 23.43 -6.18 -12.98
C HIS A 203 23.42 -5.03 -11.95
N PRO A 204 24.58 -4.45 -11.58
CA PRO A 204 24.62 -3.37 -10.61
C PRO A 204 23.86 -2.13 -11.13
N LEU A 205 23.06 -1.54 -10.27
CA LEU A 205 22.39 -0.29 -10.61
C LEU A 205 23.42 0.85 -10.75
N PRO A 206 23.23 1.77 -11.71
CA PRO A 206 24.05 2.96 -11.83
C PRO A 206 24.18 3.74 -10.52
N ALA A 207 25.38 4.25 -10.23
CA ALA A 207 25.66 5.02 -9.01
C ALA A 207 24.78 6.28 -8.88
N SER A 208 24.26 6.79 -10.00
CA SER A 208 23.34 7.94 -10.05
C SER A 208 22.04 7.72 -9.25
N PHE A 209 21.61 6.47 -9.04
CA PHE A 209 20.44 6.17 -8.22
C PHE A 209 20.72 6.25 -6.72
N GLY A 210 21.99 6.33 -6.30
CA GLY A 210 22.37 6.46 -4.89
C GLY A 210 21.85 5.30 -4.04
N THR A 211 22.10 4.06 -4.50
CA THR A 211 21.68 2.85 -3.79
C THR A 211 22.52 2.60 -2.55
N VAL A 212 21.87 2.35 -1.42
CA VAL A 212 22.51 2.00 -0.15
C VAL A 212 21.86 0.73 0.40
N GLU A 213 22.65 -0.29 0.65
CA GLU A 213 22.16 -1.53 1.28
C GLU A 213 21.67 -1.25 2.69
N VAL A 214 20.53 -1.86 3.05
CA VAL A 214 19.92 -1.67 4.37
C VAL A 214 20.58 -2.64 5.36
N GLU A 215 21.18 -2.11 6.45
CA GLU A 215 22.05 -2.82 7.37
C GLU A 215 21.46 -4.16 7.88
N ASP A 216 20.22 -4.19 8.31
CA ASP A 216 19.57 -5.41 8.84
C ASP A 216 18.78 -6.20 7.79
N ARG A 217 18.96 -5.90 6.51
CA ARG A 217 18.18 -6.48 5.40
C ARG A 217 19.08 -6.80 4.21
N PRO A 218 19.94 -7.83 4.31
CA PRO A 218 20.82 -8.22 3.20
C PRO A 218 20.08 -8.38 1.88
N GLY A 219 20.62 -7.80 0.81
CA GLY A 219 20.01 -7.82 -0.52
C GLY A 219 18.87 -6.83 -0.74
N VAL A 220 18.54 -5.99 0.26
CA VAL A 220 17.58 -4.90 0.13
C VAL A 220 18.33 -3.57 0.10
N PHE A 221 18.05 -2.74 -0.90
CA PHE A 221 18.73 -1.45 -1.11
C PHE A 221 17.71 -0.32 -1.11
N ARG A 222 18.03 0.75 -0.39
CA ARG A 222 17.30 2.01 -0.49
C ARG A 222 17.81 2.80 -1.69
N VAL A 223 16.90 3.31 -2.49
CA VAL A 223 17.20 4.19 -3.65
C VAL A 223 16.91 5.62 -3.25
N THR A 224 17.91 6.52 -3.35
CA THR A 224 17.77 7.93 -2.99
C THR A 224 17.32 8.80 -4.16
N HIS A 225 17.63 8.41 -5.39
CA HIS A 225 17.29 9.10 -6.62
C HIS A 225 16.57 8.16 -7.60
N PRO A 226 15.26 7.92 -7.40
CA PRO A 226 14.53 6.90 -8.19
C PRO A 226 14.09 7.36 -9.58
N GLU A 227 14.46 8.58 -10.01
CA GLU A 227 14.08 9.11 -11.31
C GLU A 227 14.69 8.26 -12.44
N GLY A 228 13.83 7.71 -13.30
CA GLY A 228 14.24 6.83 -14.41
C GLY A 228 14.61 5.40 -14.01
N LEU A 229 14.51 5.04 -12.73
CA LEU A 229 14.85 3.69 -12.25
C LEU A 229 14.08 2.59 -12.97
N PHE A 230 12.79 2.77 -13.18
CA PHE A 230 11.91 1.74 -13.77
C PHE A 230 12.13 1.52 -15.27
N ASP A 231 12.81 2.45 -15.94
CA ASP A 231 13.17 2.37 -17.35
C ASP A 231 14.65 1.96 -17.53
N ASP A 232 15.41 1.81 -16.44
CA ASP A 232 16.83 1.46 -16.48
C ASP A 232 17.05 -0.01 -16.84
N PRO A 233 17.91 -0.32 -17.83
CA PRO A 233 18.17 -1.69 -18.26
C PRO A 233 18.70 -2.62 -17.15
N ALA A 234 19.53 -2.12 -16.24
CA ALA A 234 20.06 -2.92 -15.13
C ALA A 234 18.94 -3.26 -14.13
N PHE A 235 18.06 -2.29 -13.84
CA PHE A 235 16.88 -2.53 -13.02
C PHE A 235 15.96 -3.58 -13.66
N LEU A 236 15.67 -3.43 -14.94
CA LEU A 236 14.82 -4.36 -15.68
C LEU A 236 15.40 -5.78 -15.74
N ALA A 237 16.72 -5.92 -15.76
CA ALA A 237 17.39 -7.22 -15.87
C ALA A 237 17.44 -8.02 -14.54
N GLY A 238 17.51 -7.37 -13.38
CA GLY A 238 17.80 -8.10 -12.15
C GLY A 238 17.11 -7.62 -10.87
N TRP A 239 16.32 -6.54 -10.93
CA TRP A 239 15.78 -5.92 -9.73
C TRP A 239 14.25 -5.86 -9.72
N PHE A 240 13.68 -5.78 -8.52
CA PHE A 240 12.27 -5.49 -8.31
C PHE A 240 12.06 -4.57 -7.09
N VAL A 241 10.96 -3.83 -7.12
CA VAL A 241 10.58 -2.97 -5.99
C VAL A 241 9.89 -3.78 -4.93
N GLN A 242 10.34 -3.64 -3.70
CA GLN A 242 9.69 -4.25 -2.55
C GLN A 242 9.98 -3.44 -1.29
N ASP A 243 8.99 -3.28 -0.42
CA ASP A 243 9.22 -2.67 0.88
C ASP A 243 10.19 -3.53 1.73
N ILE A 244 11.00 -2.86 2.52
CA ILE A 244 12.00 -3.47 3.42
C ILE A 244 11.38 -4.54 4.34
N ASN A 245 10.17 -4.32 4.84
CA ASN A 245 9.50 -5.22 5.78
C ASN A 245 8.75 -6.38 5.10
N ALA A 246 8.46 -6.26 3.80
CA ALA A 246 7.87 -7.36 3.03
C ALA A 246 8.78 -8.61 2.96
N SER A 247 10.10 -8.42 3.09
CA SER A 247 11.09 -9.52 3.16
C SER A 247 11.08 -10.28 4.50
N LEU A 248 10.50 -9.72 5.57
CA LEU A 248 10.51 -10.36 6.88
C LEU A 248 9.74 -11.67 6.91
N ALA A 249 8.63 -11.75 6.17
CA ALA A 249 7.83 -12.98 6.09
C ALA A 249 8.59 -14.12 5.38
N THR A 250 9.31 -13.84 4.30
CA THR A 250 10.14 -14.84 3.58
C THR A 250 11.33 -15.29 4.41
N ARG A 251 11.98 -14.38 5.12
CA ARG A 251 13.07 -14.71 6.06
C ARG A 251 12.58 -15.53 7.26
N LEU A 252 11.40 -15.19 7.81
CA LEU A 252 10.78 -15.94 8.91
C LEU A 252 10.39 -17.36 8.49
N LEU A 253 10.03 -17.56 7.20
CA LEU A 253 9.74 -18.88 6.65
C LEU A 253 10.98 -19.80 6.68
N ALA A 254 12.17 -19.22 6.55
CA ALA A 254 13.45 -19.92 6.57
C ALA A 254 13.44 -21.15 5.63
N ALA A 255 13.10 -20.92 4.36
CA ALA A 255 13.17 -21.93 3.33
C ALA A 255 14.61 -22.36 3.08
N GLU A 256 14.80 -23.62 2.66
CA GLU A 256 16.11 -24.22 2.44
C GLU A 256 16.27 -24.66 0.98
N PRO A 257 17.51 -24.82 0.47
CA PRO A 257 17.73 -25.37 -0.86
C PRO A 257 17.05 -26.74 -1.04
N GLY A 258 16.29 -26.89 -2.12
CA GLY A 258 15.54 -28.12 -2.41
C GLY A 258 14.10 -28.13 -1.91
N ASP A 259 13.68 -27.19 -1.05
CA ASP A 259 12.30 -27.13 -0.54
C ASP A 259 11.26 -26.95 -1.67
N GLN A 260 10.13 -27.62 -1.50
CA GLN A 260 8.90 -27.37 -2.25
C GLN A 260 8.09 -26.31 -1.49
N VAL A 261 7.99 -25.11 -2.02
CA VAL A 261 7.35 -23.97 -1.36
C VAL A 261 6.05 -23.61 -2.05
N LEU A 262 5.01 -23.35 -1.26
CA LEU A 262 3.76 -22.74 -1.70
C LEU A 262 3.71 -21.29 -1.22
N ASP A 263 3.41 -20.35 -2.13
CA ASP A 263 3.14 -18.95 -1.82
C ASP A 263 1.68 -18.65 -2.19
N VAL A 264 0.83 -18.45 -1.17
CA VAL A 264 -0.61 -18.24 -1.33
C VAL A 264 -0.89 -16.74 -1.36
N CYS A 265 -1.75 -16.29 -2.29
CA CYS A 265 -2.04 -14.87 -2.56
C CYS A 265 -0.78 -14.10 -3.01
N ALA A 266 0.06 -14.74 -3.82
CA ALA A 266 1.44 -14.37 -4.10
C ALA A 266 1.61 -13.09 -4.94
N ALA A 267 0.62 -12.71 -5.77
CA ALA A 267 0.81 -11.62 -6.73
C ALA A 267 0.96 -10.24 -6.04
N PRO A 268 1.91 -9.41 -6.48
CA PRO A 268 2.62 -9.40 -7.77
C PRO A 268 3.91 -10.26 -7.85
N GLY A 269 4.27 -11.04 -6.82
CA GLY A 269 5.33 -12.04 -6.90
C GLY A 269 6.65 -11.71 -6.23
N GLY A 270 6.79 -10.57 -5.55
CA GLY A 270 8.05 -10.18 -4.90
C GLY A 270 8.55 -11.20 -3.87
N LYS A 271 7.65 -11.75 -3.03
CA LYS A 271 7.99 -12.78 -2.04
C LYS A 271 8.35 -14.10 -2.71
N SER A 272 7.61 -14.51 -3.76
CA SER A 272 7.93 -15.70 -4.55
C SER A 272 9.31 -15.62 -5.20
N MET A 273 9.74 -14.43 -5.66
CA MET A 273 11.09 -14.20 -6.19
C MET A 273 12.16 -14.45 -5.14
N GLN A 274 12.00 -13.88 -3.95
CA GLN A 274 12.93 -14.10 -2.83
C GLN A 274 13.02 -15.57 -2.44
N LEU A 275 11.88 -16.26 -2.36
CA LEU A 275 11.84 -17.70 -2.05
C LEU A 275 12.55 -18.51 -3.14
N ALA A 276 12.32 -18.19 -4.41
CA ALA A 276 12.98 -18.88 -5.52
C ALA A 276 14.51 -18.73 -5.51
N ALA A 277 15.02 -17.57 -5.08
CA ALA A 277 16.45 -17.36 -4.93
C ALA A 277 17.07 -18.26 -3.84
N VAL A 278 16.31 -18.57 -2.79
CA VAL A 278 16.77 -19.41 -1.67
C VAL A 278 16.68 -20.90 -1.98
N VAL A 279 15.54 -21.35 -2.56
CA VAL A 279 15.31 -22.79 -2.73
C VAL A 279 16.16 -23.45 -3.83
N CYS A 280 16.81 -22.68 -4.68
CA CYS A 280 17.75 -23.14 -5.71
C CYS A 280 17.20 -24.28 -6.59
N SER A 281 17.49 -25.55 -6.22
CA SER A 281 17.01 -26.76 -6.91
C SER A 281 15.56 -27.14 -6.55
N GLY A 282 14.95 -26.45 -5.57
CA GLY A 282 13.54 -26.62 -5.20
C GLY A 282 12.60 -25.95 -6.17
N ARG A 283 11.35 -25.82 -5.78
CA ARG A 283 10.30 -25.18 -6.59
C ARG A 283 9.42 -24.27 -5.73
N VAL A 284 9.04 -23.14 -6.28
CA VAL A 284 8.00 -22.27 -5.72
C VAL A 284 6.73 -22.43 -6.55
N THR A 285 5.61 -22.76 -5.90
CA THR A 285 4.28 -22.69 -6.49
C THR A 285 3.60 -21.44 -5.95
N ALA A 286 3.33 -20.49 -6.81
CA ALA A 286 2.76 -19.20 -6.47
C ALA A 286 1.32 -19.12 -6.97
N THR A 287 0.38 -18.83 -6.07
CA THR A 287 -1.05 -18.81 -6.40
C THR A 287 -1.69 -17.47 -6.08
N ASP A 288 -2.61 -17.01 -6.92
CA ASP A 288 -3.46 -15.83 -6.66
C ASP A 288 -4.80 -15.98 -7.39
N ILE A 289 -5.87 -15.47 -6.79
CA ILE A 289 -7.22 -15.55 -7.37
C ILE A 289 -7.41 -14.65 -8.59
N SER A 290 -6.64 -13.58 -8.71
CA SER A 290 -6.78 -12.57 -9.76
C SER A 290 -5.98 -12.95 -11.00
N GLN A 291 -6.68 -13.32 -12.07
CA GLN A 291 -6.05 -13.61 -13.37
C GLN A 291 -5.18 -12.44 -13.88
N GLN A 292 -5.62 -11.19 -13.70
CA GLN A 292 -4.85 -10.02 -14.13
C GLN A 292 -3.55 -9.87 -13.32
N ARG A 293 -3.60 -10.07 -11.99
CA ARG A 293 -2.40 -10.02 -11.13
C ARG A 293 -1.45 -11.17 -11.44
N VAL A 294 -1.98 -12.37 -11.68
CA VAL A 294 -1.22 -13.55 -12.13
C VAL A 294 -0.51 -13.29 -13.46
N GLN A 295 -1.18 -12.62 -14.41
CA GLN A 295 -0.54 -12.27 -15.68
C GLN A 295 0.65 -11.30 -15.49
N ARG A 296 0.50 -10.25 -14.68
CA ARG A 296 1.62 -9.35 -14.31
C ARG A 296 2.76 -10.11 -13.62
N MET A 297 2.41 -11.05 -12.76
CA MET A 297 3.39 -11.90 -12.09
C MET A 297 4.18 -12.74 -13.10
N ARG A 298 3.52 -13.37 -14.07
CA ARG A 298 4.18 -14.13 -15.15
C ARG A 298 5.13 -13.26 -15.98
N GLU A 299 4.74 -12.05 -16.30
CA GLU A 299 5.57 -11.06 -17.00
C GLU A 299 6.83 -10.74 -16.21
N ASN A 300 6.71 -10.51 -14.90
CA ASN A 300 7.86 -10.30 -14.02
C ASN A 300 8.76 -11.53 -13.95
N MET A 301 8.21 -12.74 -13.85
CA MET A 301 8.99 -13.99 -13.84
C MET A 301 9.78 -14.19 -15.13
N LEU A 302 9.15 -13.93 -16.28
CA LEU A 302 9.81 -13.99 -17.58
C LEU A 302 10.92 -12.94 -17.68
N ARG A 303 10.66 -11.70 -17.30
CA ARG A 303 11.62 -10.61 -17.29
C ARG A 303 12.86 -10.94 -16.45
N LEU A 304 12.65 -11.56 -15.28
CA LEU A 304 13.70 -11.89 -14.31
C LEU A 304 14.21 -13.34 -14.43
N GLN A 305 13.80 -14.06 -15.50
CA GLN A 305 14.24 -15.42 -15.83
C GLN A 305 14.04 -16.45 -14.71
N ARG A 306 12.92 -16.38 -13.96
CA ARG A 306 12.62 -17.24 -12.80
C ARG A 306 11.78 -18.47 -13.19
N GLN A 307 12.39 -19.44 -13.88
CA GLN A 307 11.71 -20.65 -14.38
C GLN A 307 11.29 -21.62 -13.27
N GLN A 308 11.89 -21.56 -12.09
CA GLN A 308 11.55 -22.41 -10.95
C GLN A 308 10.24 -21.99 -10.24
N ILE A 309 9.60 -20.90 -10.68
CA ILE A 309 8.33 -20.44 -10.12
C ILE A 309 7.18 -20.88 -11.04
N ALA A 310 6.34 -21.78 -10.53
CA ALA A 310 5.08 -22.13 -11.20
C ALA A 310 3.97 -21.17 -10.74
N VAL A 311 3.32 -20.48 -11.69
CA VAL A 311 2.28 -19.48 -11.37
C VAL A 311 0.91 -20.01 -11.75
N VAL A 312 -0.01 -20.09 -10.77
CA VAL A 312 -1.33 -20.69 -10.91
C VAL A 312 -2.43 -19.70 -10.48
N VAL A 313 -3.52 -19.64 -11.26
CA VAL A 313 -4.74 -18.93 -10.82
C VAL A 313 -5.51 -19.85 -9.91
N GLU A 314 -5.65 -19.47 -8.62
CA GLU A 314 -6.29 -20.30 -7.62
C GLU A 314 -6.92 -19.45 -6.50
N ASP A 315 -8.10 -19.85 -6.04
CA ASP A 315 -8.69 -19.28 -4.81
C ASP A 315 -8.04 -19.92 -3.57
N GLY A 316 -7.33 -19.10 -2.79
CA GLY A 316 -6.66 -19.56 -1.57
C GLY A 316 -7.60 -20.16 -0.50
N GLU A 317 -8.90 -19.83 -0.54
CA GLU A 317 -9.91 -20.41 0.34
C GLU A 317 -10.35 -21.81 -0.15
N ARG A 318 -10.22 -22.12 -1.43
CA ARG A 318 -10.68 -23.35 -2.09
C ARG A 318 -9.62 -23.89 -3.04
N PRO A 319 -8.50 -24.34 -2.51
CA PRO A 319 -7.39 -24.76 -3.34
C PRO A 319 -7.70 -26.04 -4.12
N ALA A 320 -7.10 -26.15 -5.31
CA ALA A 320 -6.94 -27.43 -5.96
C ALA A 320 -6.06 -28.36 -5.11
N ALA A 321 -6.24 -29.67 -5.24
CA ALA A 321 -5.47 -30.66 -4.51
C ALA A 321 -4.00 -30.62 -4.98
N MET A 322 -3.18 -29.82 -4.31
CA MET A 322 -1.72 -29.75 -4.49
C MET A 322 -1.02 -29.96 -3.17
N GLY A 323 0.14 -30.54 -3.20
CA GLY A 323 0.99 -30.78 -2.04
C GLY A 323 1.35 -32.24 -1.85
N PRO A 324 2.04 -32.59 -0.77
CA PRO A 324 2.41 -31.73 0.35
C PRO A 324 3.62 -30.82 0.05
N PHE A 325 3.68 -29.65 0.71
CA PHE A 325 4.77 -28.70 0.64
C PHE A 325 5.63 -28.72 1.92
N ASP A 326 6.92 -28.37 1.77
CA ASP A 326 7.86 -28.25 2.89
C ASP A 326 7.62 -26.95 3.66
N ARG A 327 7.37 -25.89 2.91
CA ARG A 327 7.13 -24.53 3.40
C ARG A 327 5.88 -23.94 2.74
N VAL A 328 5.12 -23.17 3.50
CA VAL A 328 3.96 -22.43 2.98
C VAL A 328 4.04 -20.98 3.47
N LEU A 329 3.97 -20.04 2.54
CA LEU A 329 3.76 -18.64 2.83
C LEU A 329 2.30 -18.30 2.53
N ALA A 330 1.59 -17.73 3.50
CA ALA A 330 0.24 -17.22 3.36
C ALA A 330 0.25 -15.70 3.61
N ASP A 331 0.58 -14.92 2.56
CA ASP A 331 0.54 -13.46 2.58
C ASP A 331 -0.87 -13.00 2.19
N VAL A 332 -1.75 -13.00 3.17
CA VAL A 332 -3.19 -12.93 2.93
C VAL A 332 -3.70 -11.52 2.62
N PRO A 333 -4.79 -11.39 1.83
CA PRO A 333 -5.43 -10.11 1.62
C PRO A 333 -5.95 -9.54 2.95
N CYS A 334 -5.66 -8.25 3.21
CA CYS A 334 -5.96 -7.57 4.46
C CYS A 334 -6.46 -6.14 4.23
N SER A 335 -6.77 -5.42 5.31
CA SER A 335 -7.18 -4.01 5.26
C SER A 335 -6.09 -3.08 4.72
N GLY A 336 -4.81 -3.45 4.86
CA GLY A 336 -3.67 -2.66 4.40
C GLY A 336 -3.40 -1.42 5.25
N THR A 337 -3.79 -1.41 6.52
CA THR A 337 -3.59 -0.23 7.40
C THR A 337 -2.11 0.07 7.68
N GLY A 338 -1.21 -0.87 7.43
CA GLY A 338 0.24 -0.68 7.53
C GLY A 338 0.89 -0.05 6.30
N VAL A 339 0.18 0.06 5.16
CA VAL A 339 0.73 0.56 3.89
C VAL A 339 0.04 1.84 3.38
N LEU A 340 -0.60 2.60 4.28
CA LEU A 340 -1.36 3.81 3.92
C LEU A 340 -0.50 4.93 3.34
N GLY A 341 0.81 4.91 3.55
CA GLY A 341 1.75 5.81 2.89
C GLY A 341 1.81 5.59 1.38
N ARG A 342 1.71 4.32 0.93
CA ARG A 342 1.75 3.92 -0.49
C ARG A 342 0.38 3.92 -1.14
N HIS A 343 -0.66 3.47 -0.41
CA HIS A 343 -2.04 3.35 -0.88
C HIS A 343 -2.98 4.25 -0.05
N PRO A 344 -2.88 5.59 -0.21
CA PRO A 344 -3.57 6.53 0.67
C PRO A 344 -5.09 6.44 0.57
N GLU A 345 -5.64 5.97 -0.56
CA GLU A 345 -7.08 5.76 -0.75
C GLU A 345 -7.65 4.69 0.19
N ALA A 346 -6.84 3.68 0.57
CA ALA A 346 -7.28 2.59 1.41
C ALA A 346 -7.84 3.06 2.77
N ARG A 347 -7.30 4.17 3.32
CA ARG A 347 -7.79 4.76 4.58
C ARG A 347 -9.25 5.22 4.53
N TRP A 348 -9.73 5.55 3.32
CA TRP A 348 -11.08 6.08 3.09
C TRP A 348 -12.10 5.04 2.63
N GLN A 349 -11.61 3.89 2.19
CA GLN A 349 -12.40 2.81 1.59
C GLN A 349 -12.68 1.66 2.57
N LYS A 350 -12.27 1.81 3.83
CA LYS A 350 -12.40 0.78 4.87
C LYS A 350 -13.12 1.30 6.09
N ASP A 351 -13.80 0.40 6.76
CA ASP A 351 -14.42 0.62 8.06
C ASP A 351 -14.11 -0.54 9.05
N ALA A 352 -14.61 -0.41 10.28
CA ALA A 352 -14.37 -1.42 11.31
C ALA A 352 -15.02 -2.78 11.02
N GLU A 353 -16.10 -2.81 10.21
CA GLU A 353 -16.77 -4.06 9.82
C GLU A 353 -15.96 -4.83 8.77
N ASP A 354 -15.23 -4.10 7.89
CA ASP A 354 -14.30 -4.70 6.94
C ASP A 354 -13.25 -5.56 7.63
N LEU A 355 -12.76 -5.14 8.80
CA LEU A 355 -11.76 -5.90 9.56
C LEU A 355 -12.25 -7.30 9.90
N ARG A 356 -13.52 -7.44 10.32
CA ARG A 356 -14.13 -8.73 10.62
C ARG A 356 -14.24 -9.59 9.36
N ARG A 357 -14.71 -9.02 8.24
CA ARG A 357 -14.80 -9.74 6.96
C ARG A 357 -13.44 -10.24 6.49
N HIS A 358 -12.40 -9.43 6.65
CA HIS A 358 -11.02 -9.82 6.34
C HIS A 358 -10.54 -10.95 7.26
N SER A 359 -10.71 -10.81 8.56
CA SER A 359 -10.32 -11.82 9.57
C SER A 359 -10.92 -13.19 9.28
N ASP A 360 -12.23 -13.26 9.02
CA ASP A 360 -12.92 -14.51 8.68
C ASP A 360 -12.36 -15.16 7.41
N ARG A 361 -12.07 -14.36 6.39
CA ARG A 361 -11.47 -14.82 5.14
C ARG A 361 -10.03 -15.31 5.35
N GLN A 362 -9.25 -14.56 6.09
CA GLN A 362 -7.85 -14.87 6.40
C GLN A 362 -7.75 -16.21 7.16
N LEU A 363 -8.64 -16.46 8.10
CA LEU A 363 -8.69 -17.71 8.84
C LEU A 363 -8.96 -18.90 7.91
N ARG A 364 -9.89 -18.77 6.95
CA ARG A 364 -10.16 -19.84 5.96
C ARG A 364 -8.96 -20.08 5.04
N ILE A 365 -8.27 -19.01 4.60
CA ILE A 365 -7.05 -19.13 3.79
C ILE A 365 -5.94 -19.82 4.60
N LEU A 366 -5.75 -19.45 5.85
CA LEU A 366 -4.75 -20.03 6.74
C LEU A 366 -5.00 -21.54 6.98
N GLU A 367 -6.25 -21.93 7.25
CA GLU A 367 -6.65 -23.34 7.39
C GLU A 367 -6.37 -24.15 6.11
N SER A 368 -6.72 -23.57 4.95
CA SER A 368 -6.49 -24.17 3.63
C SER A 368 -4.98 -24.31 3.32
N ALA A 369 -4.21 -23.29 3.58
CA ALA A 369 -2.76 -23.28 3.39
C ALA A 369 -2.05 -24.31 4.27
N PHE A 370 -2.45 -24.39 5.55
CA PHE A 370 -1.90 -25.35 6.51
C PHE A 370 -2.23 -26.82 6.14
N ALA A 371 -3.39 -27.08 5.58
CA ALA A 371 -3.75 -28.43 5.13
C ALA A 371 -2.79 -28.98 4.06
N ARG A 372 -2.16 -28.10 3.27
CA ARG A 372 -1.18 -28.45 2.22
C ARG A 372 0.26 -28.59 2.72
N LEU A 373 0.52 -28.24 3.98
CA LEU A 373 1.84 -28.37 4.59
C LEU A 373 2.09 -29.82 5.02
N ARG A 374 3.29 -30.37 4.79
CA ARG A 374 3.66 -31.70 5.32
C ARG A 374 3.81 -31.69 6.85
N PRO A 375 3.65 -32.82 7.54
CA PRO A 375 4.07 -32.94 8.94
C PRO A 375 5.54 -32.52 9.12
N GLY A 376 5.84 -31.76 10.15
CA GLY A 376 7.17 -31.15 10.38
C GLY A 376 7.46 -29.90 9.57
N GLY A 377 6.63 -29.55 8.58
CA GLY A 377 6.77 -28.35 7.74
C GLY A 377 6.48 -27.06 8.49
N ILE A 378 6.79 -25.94 7.83
CA ILE A 378 6.62 -24.58 8.37
C ILE A 378 5.67 -23.78 7.48
N LEU A 379 4.74 -23.09 8.13
CA LEU A 379 3.90 -22.08 7.52
C LEU A 379 4.20 -20.71 8.14
N VAL A 380 4.28 -19.67 7.31
CA VAL A 380 4.26 -18.28 7.77
C VAL A 380 2.97 -17.64 7.29
N TYR A 381 2.19 -17.14 8.25
CA TYR A 381 1.04 -16.26 8.02
C TYR A 381 1.51 -14.81 8.04
N SER A 382 1.13 -14.00 7.07
CA SER A 382 1.57 -12.60 7.00
C SER A 382 0.48 -11.67 6.47
N THR A 383 0.50 -10.42 6.96
CA THR A 383 -0.36 -9.32 6.51
C THR A 383 0.43 -8.01 6.47
N CYS A 384 -0.08 -7.02 5.74
CA CYS A 384 0.32 -5.62 5.86
C CYS A 384 -0.68 -4.81 6.69
N SER A 385 -1.41 -5.44 7.60
CA SER A 385 -2.35 -4.80 8.52
C SER A 385 -1.70 -4.50 9.87
N LEU A 386 -2.10 -3.40 10.48
CA LEU A 386 -1.76 -3.05 11.86
C LEU A 386 -2.81 -3.57 12.87
N GLU A 387 -3.94 -4.07 12.39
CA GLU A 387 -5.10 -4.37 13.22
C GLU A 387 -5.00 -5.78 13.84
N GLU A 388 -5.31 -5.89 15.14
CA GLU A 388 -5.19 -7.15 15.90
C GLU A 388 -6.13 -8.23 15.36
N GLU A 389 -7.32 -7.83 14.91
CA GLU A 389 -8.33 -8.74 14.35
C GLU A 389 -7.83 -9.49 13.13
N GLU A 390 -6.90 -8.91 12.35
CA GLU A 390 -6.31 -9.51 11.16
C GLU A 390 -4.98 -10.23 11.45
N ASN A 391 -4.43 -10.07 12.64
CA ASN A 391 -3.10 -10.51 13.05
C ASN A 391 -3.17 -11.60 14.13
N ASP A 392 -2.83 -11.28 15.37
CA ASP A 392 -2.77 -12.26 16.47
C ASP A 392 -4.13 -12.96 16.72
N THR A 393 -5.25 -12.25 16.55
CA THR A 393 -6.58 -12.85 16.70
C THR A 393 -6.84 -13.99 15.71
N VAL A 394 -6.43 -13.83 14.44
CA VAL A 394 -6.54 -14.90 13.42
C VAL A 394 -5.65 -16.07 13.77
N VAL A 395 -4.41 -15.81 14.17
CA VAL A 395 -3.44 -16.85 14.55
C VAL A 395 -3.93 -17.64 15.76
N ASP A 396 -4.44 -16.97 16.79
CA ASP A 396 -4.96 -17.62 18.01
C ASP A 396 -6.22 -18.45 17.74
N ALA A 397 -7.14 -17.92 16.92
CA ALA A 397 -8.32 -18.65 16.49
C ALA A 397 -7.96 -19.91 15.67
N PHE A 398 -6.95 -19.81 14.81
CA PHE A 398 -6.41 -20.93 14.05
C PHE A 398 -5.78 -21.98 14.98
N LEU A 399 -4.90 -21.55 15.87
CA LEU A 399 -4.23 -22.45 16.82
C LEU A 399 -5.24 -23.17 17.73
N ALA A 400 -6.31 -22.50 18.15
CA ALA A 400 -7.36 -23.15 18.96
C ALA A 400 -8.05 -24.31 18.22
N ARG A 401 -8.16 -24.23 16.88
CA ARG A 401 -8.80 -25.28 16.05
C ARG A 401 -7.86 -26.39 15.60
N ARG A 402 -6.53 -26.16 15.67
CA ARG A 402 -5.52 -27.07 15.10
C ARG A 402 -4.54 -27.54 16.16
N PRO A 403 -4.85 -28.66 16.87
CA PRO A 403 -3.96 -29.23 17.88
C PRO A 403 -2.61 -29.70 17.30
N ASP A 404 -2.55 -29.96 15.98
CA ASP A 404 -1.35 -30.34 15.24
C ASP A 404 -0.51 -29.12 14.76
N ALA A 405 -0.85 -27.89 15.20
CA ALA A 405 -0.10 -26.68 14.89
C ALA A 405 0.54 -26.07 16.14
N SER A 406 1.78 -25.59 16.06
CA SER A 406 2.49 -24.90 17.14
C SER A 406 3.07 -23.59 16.63
N LEU A 407 2.88 -22.50 17.38
CA LEU A 407 3.50 -21.19 17.08
C LEU A 407 4.97 -21.23 17.53
N GLU A 408 5.87 -20.78 16.66
CA GLU A 408 7.28 -20.58 16.97
C GLU A 408 7.57 -19.08 17.10
N PRO A 409 8.17 -18.61 18.22
CA PRO A 409 8.42 -17.19 18.42
C PRO A 409 9.32 -16.59 17.33
N ALA A 410 8.92 -15.47 16.76
CA ALA A 410 9.72 -14.77 15.74
C ALA A 410 11.07 -14.29 16.29
N SER A 411 11.17 -14.00 17.59
CA SER A 411 12.40 -13.59 18.27
C SER A 411 13.53 -14.62 18.19
N VAL A 412 13.24 -15.90 17.93
CA VAL A 412 14.25 -16.93 17.67
C VAL A 412 14.97 -16.67 16.33
N HIS A 413 14.25 -16.13 15.34
CA HIS A 413 14.78 -15.85 14.00
C HIS A 413 15.34 -14.42 13.88
N PHE A 414 14.85 -13.50 14.72
CA PHE A 414 15.24 -12.09 14.74
C PHE A 414 15.56 -11.66 16.18
N PRO A 415 16.63 -12.19 16.79
CA PRO A 415 16.98 -11.88 18.18
C PRO A 415 17.34 -10.40 18.35
N GLY A 416 16.88 -9.81 19.45
CA GLY A 416 17.19 -8.40 19.80
C GLY A 416 16.42 -7.34 19.02
N MET A 417 15.56 -7.72 18.05
CA MET A 417 14.77 -6.77 17.29
C MET A 417 13.49 -6.40 18.04
N ALA A 418 13.28 -5.08 18.29
CA ALA A 418 12.12 -4.58 19.05
C ALA A 418 10.75 -4.91 18.42
N TRP A 419 10.72 -5.13 17.10
CA TRP A 419 9.53 -5.52 16.34
C TRP A 419 9.31 -7.04 16.28
N SER A 420 10.15 -7.84 16.96
CA SER A 420 10.11 -9.30 16.94
C SER A 420 9.95 -9.86 18.35
N ALA A 421 8.83 -10.48 18.61
CA ALA A 421 8.54 -11.19 19.86
C ALA A 421 7.92 -12.57 19.52
N ARG A 422 6.67 -12.78 19.89
CA ARG A 422 5.84 -13.92 19.46
C ARG A 422 5.69 -13.96 17.93
N SER A 423 5.46 -12.79 17.32
CA SER A 423 5.30 -12.54 15.91
C SER A 423 6.15 -11.33 15.49
N VAL A 424 6.34 -11.12 14.20
CA VAL A 424 6.88 -9.88 13.64
C VAL A 424 5.77 -8.84 13.64
N GLN A 425 6.04 -7.62 14.15
CA GLN A 425 5.11 -6.48 14.12
C GLN A 425 5.87 -5.18 13.92
N THR A 426 5.95 -4.69 12.69
CA THR A 426 6.54 -3.38 12.40
C THR A 426 5.46 -2.29 12.35
N LEU A 427 5.83 -1.07 12.75
CA LEU A 427 4.93 0.07 12.83
C LEU A 427 5.58 1.27 12.12
N PRO A 428 4.97 1.82 11.04
CA PRO A 428 5.49 3.02 10.39
C PRO A 428 5.66 4.18 11.39
N GLY A 429 6.75 4.93 11.26
CA GLY A 429 7.09 6.01 12.19
C GLY A 429 7.87 5.56 13.44
N ARG A 430 7.75 4.28 13.84
CA ARG A 430 8.61 3.65 14.84
C ARG A 430 9.73 2.86 14.18
N ASP A 431 9.36 2.05 13.20
CA ASP A 431 10.27 1.17 12.47
C ASP A 431 10.43 1.67 11.02
N PRO A 432 11.57 1.46 10.35
CA PRO A 432 11.73 1.80 8.95
C PRO A 432 10.76 1.00 8.06
N GLY A 433 10.24 1.63 7.00
CA GLY A 433 9.38 0.97 6.01
C GLY A 433 7.91 0.88 6.42
N ASP A 434 7.19 0.01 5.76
CA ASP A 434 5.76 -0.20 5.93
C ASP A 434 5.44 -1.04 7.19
N GLY A 435 4.18 -1.01 7.63
CA GLY A 435 3.68 -1.93 8.64
C GLY A 435 3.57 -3.35 8.10
N ALA A 436 4.09 -4.30 8.84
CA ALA A 436 4.04 -5.72 8.51
C ALA A 436 3.79 -6.56 9.75
N TYR A 437 3.05 -7.64 9.57
CA TYR A 437 2.87 -8.70 10.54
C TYR A 437 3.27 -10.03 9.93
N ALA A 438 3.97 -10.90 10.72
CA ALA A 438 4.21 -12.28 10.32
C ALA A 438 4.29 -13.19 11.55
N ALA A 439 3.63 -14.37 11.47
CA ALA A 439 3.65 -15.42 12.49
C ALA A 439 4.11 -16.74 11.89
N ARG A 440 5.04 -17.42 12.58
CA ARG A 440 5.62 -18.70 12.16
C ARG A 440 4.92 -19.85 12.86
N ILE A 441 4.38 -20.77 12.08
CA ILE A 441 3.58 -21.90 12.56
C ILE A 441 4.21 -23.21 12.07
N ARG A 442 4.54 -24.12 12.98
CA ARG A 442 5.01 -25.47 12.66
C ARG A 442 3.84 -26.45 12.64
N ARG A 443 3.79 -27.33 11.65
CA ARG A 443 2.96 -28.53 11.69
C ARG A 443 3.69 -29.62 12.47
N LEU A 444 3.11 -30.08 13.57
CA LEU A 444 3.69 -31.11 14.42
C LEU A 444 3.76 -32.46 13.69
N LEU A 445 4.74 -33.28 14.04
CA LEU A 445 4.80 -34.66 13.59
C LEU A 445 3.71 -35.49 14.30
N PRO A 446 3.22 -36.59 13.70
CA PRO A 446 2.29 -37.49 14.36
C PRO A 446 2.83 -37.91 15.72
N GLY A 447 2.00 -37.76 16.77
CA GLY A 447 2.39 -38.08 18.15
C GLY A 447 3.10 -37.00 18.94
N GLN A 448 3.45 -35.84 18.32
CA GLN A 448 3.95 -34.66 19.04
C GLN A 448 2.79 -33.86 19.62
N SER A 449 2.99 -33.30 20.80
CA SER A 449 2.11 -32.31 21.42
C SER A 449 2.77 -30.94 21.45
N ARG A 450 1.99 -29.88 21.57
CA ARG A 450 2.52 -28.52 21.81
C ARG A 450 3.36 -28.52 23.09
N SER A 451 4.50 -27.90 23.04
CA SER A 451 5.21 -27.51 24.26
C SER A 451 4.34 -26.48 25.00
N ALA A 452 4.10 -26.69 26.28
CA ALA A 452 3.30 -25.81 27.14
C ALA A 452 3.91 -24.41 27.25
#